data_55cc25929557964bfb6044e580343909
#
_entry.id   55cc25929557964bfb6044e580343909
#
_cell.length_a   1.000
_cell.length_b   1.000
_cell.length_c   1.000
_cell.angle_alpha   90.00
_cell.angle_beta   90.00
_cell.angle_gamma   90.00
#
_symmetry.space_group_name_H-M   'P 1'
#
loop_
_entity.id
_entity.type
_entity.pdbx_description
1 polymer ?
#
loop_
_entity_poly.entity_id
_entity_poly.type
_entity_poly.pdbx_seq_one_letter_code
_entity_poly.pdbx_strand_id
1 'polypeptide(L)'
;MHLSELKALHVSALLEMAIGLDIDNAARLRKQELMFAILKKRAKSGEQIFGDGVLEVLPDGFGFLRSPDASYMASTDDIYISPSQIRRFNLHTGDSIEGEVRTPKDGERYFALVKVDKVNGEPPEASKHKILFENLTPLHPNQPLLLERELRGDENITGRIIDMIAPIGKGQRGLLVASPKSGKSVMLQHLAHAITANHPDITLIVLLIDERPEEVTEMQRSVRGEVVASTFDEPATRHVQVAEMVLEKAKRLVEMKKDVVILLDSITRLARAYNTVIPASGKVLTGGVDANALQRPKRFFGAARNIEEGGSLTIIATALIETGSRMDDVIYEEFKGTGNMEVHLERRLAEKRVYPAINLNKSGTRREELLIKSDVLQKIWILRKLLYGMDEIEAMEFSLDKMKATKTNAEFFDMMRRGGS
;
A
#
# COMPACT_ATOMS: atom_id res chain seq x y z
N MET A 1 -8.47 5.80 28.74
CA MET A 1 -9.22 6.21 27.53
C MET A 1 -8.29 6.38 26.36
N HIS A 2 -8.63 5.87 25.19
CA HIS A 2 -7.80 5.94 24.00
C HIS A 2 -8.24 7.07 23.07
N LEU A 3 -7.28 7.86 22.55
CA LEU A 3 -7.54 9.02 21.69
C LEU A 3 -8.20 8.60 20.36
N SER A 4 -7.79 7.46 19.81
CA SER A 4 -8.35 6.89 18.57
C SER A 4 -9.83 6.48 18.73
N GLU A 5 -10.22 5.98 19.91
CA GLU A 5 -11.62 5.65 20.18
C GLU A 5 -12.52 6.89 20.10
N LEU A 6 -12.06 8.02 20.67
CA LEU A 6 -12.80 9.28 20.56
C LEU A 6 -12.89 9.81 19.14
N LYS A 7 -11.80 9.68 18.36
CA LYS A 7 -11.77 10.09 16.95
C LYS A 7 -12.78 9.32 16.10
N ALA A 8 -13.00 8.05 16.40
CA ALA A 8 -13.95 7.18 15.70
C ALA A 8 -15.43 7.51 15.97
N LEU A 9 -15.72 8.21 17.07
CA LEU A 9 -17.09 8.56 17.45
C LEU A 9 -17.69 9.63 16.52
N HIS A 10 -18.99 9.50 16.28
CA HIS A 10 -19.77 10.54 15.61
C HIS A 10 -19.90 11.79 16.51
N VAL A 11 -20.06 12.97 15.90
CA VAL A 11 -20.14 14.24 16.63
C VAL A 11 -21.28 14.23 17.68
N SER A 12 -22.42 13.58 17.39
CA SER A 12 -23.53 13.43 18.33
C SER A 12 -23.15 12.69 19.61
N ALA A 13 -22.40 11.58 19.49
CA ALA A 13 -21.94 10.82 20.65
C ALA A 13 -20.91 11.60 21.48
N LEU A 14 -20.02 12.34 20.82
CA LEU A 14 -19.09 13.25 21.52
C LEU A 14 -19.82 14.37 22.25
N LEU A 15 -20.90 14.91 21.68
CA LEU A 15 -21.71 15.94 22.30
C LEU A 15 -22.41 15.41 23.55
N GLU A 16 -23.01 14.22 23.51
CA GLU A 16 -23.60 13.55 24.66
C GLU A 16 -22.59 13.32 25.79
N MET A 17 -21.37 12.86 25.43
CA MET A 17 -20.26 12.71 26.39
C MET A 17 -19.86 14.05 27.02
N ALA A 18 -19.81 15.11 26.23
CA ALA A 18 -19.43 16.45 26.70
C ALA A 18 -20.49 17.04 27.65
N ILE A 19 -21.76 16.83 27.35
CA ILE A 19 -22.86 17.23 28.20
C ILE A 19 -22.81 16.47 29.56
N GLY A 20 -22.56 15.14 29.50
CA GLY A 20 -22.40 14.31 30.69
C GLY A 20 -21.18 14.67 31.57
N LEU A 21 -20.22 15.41 31.00
CA LEU A 21 -19.06 15.93 31.70
C LEU A 21 -19.17 17.40 32.11
N ASP A 22 -20.35 18.03 32.02
CA ASP A 22 -20.57 19.44 32.28
C ASP A 22 -19.61 20.37 31.57
N ILE A 23 -19.45 20.18 30.23
CA ILE A 23 -18.63 21.05 29.39
C ILE A 23 -19.50 22.19 28.85
N ASP A 24 -19.19 23.43 29.25
CA ASP A 24 -19.92 24.62 28.81
C ASP A 24 -19.82 24.81 27.28
N ASN A 25 -20.93 25.24 26.68
CA ASN A 25 -21.02 25.56 25.24
C ASN A 25 -20.65 24.40 24.29
N ALA A 26 -20.71 23.14 24.71
CA ALA A 26 -20.33 21.94 23.93
C ALA A 26 -20.96 21.94 22.53
N ALA A 27 -22.21 22.36 22.37
CA ALA A 27 -22.92 22.38 21.08
C ALA A 27 -22.34 23.39 20.05
N ARG A 28 -21.51 24.33 20.48
CA ARG A 28 -20.88 25.34 19.60
C ARG A 28 -19.45 24.97 19.20
N LEU A 29 -18.87 23.95 19.83
CA LEU A 29 -17.50 23.50 19.58
C LEU A 29 -17.44 22.63 18.31
N ARG A 30 -16.36 22.80 17.52
CA ARG A 30 -16.05 21.89 16.44
C ARG A 30 -15.64 20.51 16.99
N LYS A 31 -15.73 19.46 16.17
CA LYS A 31 -15.43 18.09 16.61
C LYS A 31 -14.09 18.00 17.35
N GLN A 32 -13.05 18.63 16.85
CA GLN A 32 -11.70 18.64 17.47
C GLN A 32 -11.68 19.35 18.81
N GLU A 33 -12.29 20.54 18.90
CA GLU A 33 -12.39 21.32 20.15
C GLU A 33 -13.19 20.56 21.21
N LEU A 34 -14.25 19.84 20.78
CA LEU A 34 -15.10 19.03 21.63
C LEU A 34 -14.30 17.84 22.20
N MET A 35 -13.57 17.11 21.36
CA MET A 35 -12.68 16.02 21.80
C MET A 35 -11.64 16.51 22.79
N PHE A 36 -11.01 17.66 22.47
CA PHE A 36 -10.02 18.27 23.34
C PHE A 36 -10.59 18.64 24.70
N ALA A 37 -11.75 19.26 24.75
CA ALA A 37 -12.44 19.61 25.99
C ALA A 37 -12.78 18.37 26.84
N ILE A 38 -13.29 17.30 26.20
CA ILE A 38 -13.57 16.01 26.86
C ILE A 38 -12.30 15.43 27.48
N LEU A 39 -11.21 15.36 26.72
CA LEU A 39 -9.94 14.82 27.20
C LEU A 39 -9.35 15.64 28.34
N LYS A 40 -9.41 16.97 28.24
CA LYS A 40 -8.94 17.89 29.30
C LYS A 40 -9.74 17.71 30.59
N LYS A 41 -11.05 17.49 30.49
CA LYS A 41 -11.92 17.29 31.67
C LYS A 41 -11.63 15.92 32.32
N ARG A 42 -11.49 14.87 31.54
CA ARG A 42 -11.17 13.52 32.01
C ARG A 42 -9.76 13.42 32.61
N ALA A 43 -8.76 14.08 31.98
CA ALA A 43 -7.42 14.16 32.56
C ALA A 43 -7.41 14.85 33.94
N LYS A 44 -8.23 15.91 34.13
CA LYS A 44 -8.41 16.56 35.43
C LYS A 44 -9.03 15.67 36.49
N SER A 45 -9.85 14.69 36.11
CA SER A 45 -10.40 13.68 37.02
C SER A 45 -9.45 12.51 37.31
N GLY A 46 -8.20 12.57 36.83
CA GLY A 46 -7.17 11.54 37.07
C GLY A 46 -7.20 10.35 36.10
N GLU A 47 -8.00 10.42 35.03
CA GLU A 47 -8.05 9.34 34.02
C GLU A 47 -6.80 9.42 33.12
N GLN A 48 -6.13 8.28 32.93
CA GLN A 48 -5.02 8.18 32.00
C GLN A 48 -5.54 8.22 30.55
N ILE A 49 -4.85 8.99 29.71
CA ILE A 49 -5.11 9.11 28.28
C ILE A 49 -4.03 8.38 27.52
N PHE A 50 -4.43 7.55 26.55
CA PHE A 50 -3.53 6.84 25.66
C PHE A 50 -3.73 7.36 24.23
N GLY A 51 -2.63 7.37 23.48
CA GLY A 51 -2.64 7.74 22.07
C GLY A 51 -1.70 6.86 21.28
N ASP A 52 -1.95 6.82 19.98
CA ASP A 52 -1.17 6.09 19.00
C ASP A 52 -0.98 6.91 17.73
N GLY A 53 -0.02 6.49 16.93
CA GLY A 53 0.25 7.07 15.63
C GLY A 53 1.57 6.60 15.04
N VAL A 54 1.85 7.06 13.84
CA VAL A 54 3.10 6.77 13.13
C VAL A 54 4.04 7.96 13.26
N LEU A 55 5.25 7.70 13.73
CA LEU A 55 6.24 8.73 14.00
C LEU A 55 6.77 9.36 12.72
N GLU A 56 6.73 10.67 12.66
CA GLU A 56 7.52 11.50 11.73
C GLU A 56 8.54 12.29 12.54
N VAL A 57 9.82 12.01 12.35
CA VAL A 57 10.92 12.75 12.98
C VAL A 57 11.25 13.95 12.12
N LEU A 58 11.24 15.14 12.73
CA LEU A 58 11.58 16.40 12.06
C LEU A 58 13.09 16.69 12.13
N PRO A 59 13.60 17.56 11.26
CA PRO A 59 15.04 17.89 11.21
C PRO A 59 15.63 18.36 12.54
N ASP A 60 14.81 19.00 13.39
CA ASP A 60 15.21 19.49 14.72
C ASP A 60 15.34 18.38 15.78
N GLY A 61 15.05 17.11 15.39
CA GLY A 61 15.22 15.94 16.24
C GLY A 61 14.04 15.58 17.14
N PHE A 62 12.99 16.39 17.20
CA PHE A 62 11.71 16.00 17.79
C PHE A 62 10.78 15.42 16.72
N GLY A 63 9.64 14.87 17.11
CA GLY A 63 8.71 14.29 16.17
C GLY A 63 7.26 14.45 16.56
N PHE A 64 6.40 14.01 15.64
CA PHE A 64 4.96 13.90 15.84
C PHE A 64 4.46 12.51 15.47
N LEU A 65 3.50 12.01 16.23
CA LEU A 65 2.74 10.83 15.84
C LEU A 65 1.60 11.28 14.93
N ARG A 66 1.64 10.86 13.67
CA ARG A 66 0.67 11.18 12.64
C ARG A 66 -0.40 10.08 12.56
N SER A 67 -1.64 10.46 12.27
CA SER A 67 -2.75 9.51 12.13
C SER A 67 -2.81 8.93 10.72
N PRO A 68 -2.91 7.59 10.56
CA PRO A 68 -3.20 6.96 9.28
C PRO A 68 -4.55 7.39 8.70
N ASP A 69 -5.56 7.65 9.54
CA ASP A 69 -6.90 8.08 9.12
C ASP A 69 -6.88 9.45 8.41
N ALA A 70 -5.89 10.29 8.73
CA ALA A 70 -5.63 11.55 8.05
C ALA A 70 -4.59 11.42 6.92
N SER A 71 -4.27 10.21 6.50
CA SER A 71 -3.21 9.93 5.53
C SER A 71 -1.89 10.62 5.89
N TYR A 72 -1.55 10.61 7.17
CA TYR A 72 -0.34 11.24 7.76
C TYR A 72 -0.24 12.76 7.57
N MET A 73 -1.35 13.43 7.31
CA MET A 73 -1.37 14.90 7.25
C MET A 73 -1.10 15.50 8.63
N ALA A 74 -0.32 16.56 8.68
CA ALA A 74 -0.12 17.33 9.90
C ALA A 74 -1.45 17.87 10.41
N SER A 75 -1.75 17.60 11.68
CA SER A 75 -3.00 17.95 12.33
C SER A 75 -2.74 18.55 13.71
N THR A 76 -3.71 19.29 14.23
CA THR A 76 -3.72 19.75 15.62
C THR A 76 -3.86 18.60 16.62
N ASP A 77 -4.28 17.44 16.16
CA ASP A 77 -4.45 16.21 16.97
C ASP A 77 -3.17 15.35 17.04
N ASP A 78 -2.09 15.80 16.40
CA ASP A 78 -0.82 15.08 16.44
C ASP A 78 -0.24 15.09 17.84
N ILE A 79 0.48 14.03 18.19
CA ILE A 79 1.07 13.86 19.50
C ILE A 79 2.56 14.16 19.39
N TYR A 80 3.03 15.12 20.16
CA TYR A 80 4.44 15.48 20.23
C TYR A 80 5.25 14.40 20.93
N ILE A 81 6.41 14.09 20.39
CA ILE A 81 7.40 13.20 20.99
C ILE A 81 8.76 13.92 21.10
N SER A 82 9.38 13.82 22.26
CA SER A 82 10.62 14.54 22.55
C SER A 82 11.85 13.86 21.93
N PRO A 83 12.93 14.63 21.64
CA PRO A 83 14.18 14.06 21.15
C PRO A 83 14.80 13.04 22.10
N SER A 84 14.60 13.20 23.41
CA SER A 84 15.10 12.24 24.42
C SER A 84 14.44 10.89 24.33
N GLN A 85 13.11 10.83 24.10
CA GLN A 85 12.37 9.60 23.90
C GLN A 85 12.77 8.91 22.59
N ILE A 86 12.92 9.68 21.50
CA ILE A 86 13.36 9.19 20.19
C ILE A 86 14.72 8.50 20.32
N ARG A 87 15.68 9.15 20.95
CA ARG A 87 17.02 8.57 21.19
C ARG A 87 17.01 7.37 22.13
N ARG A 88 16.24 7.46 23.23
CA ARG A 88 16.19 6.39 24.25
C ARG A 88 15.75 5.06 23.67
N PHE A 89 14.77 5.05 22.80
CA PHE A 89 14.17 3.84 22.21
C PHE A 89 14.63 3.56 20.78
N ASN A 90 15.61 4.33 20.27
CA ASN A 90 16.10 4.21 18.89
C ASN A 90 14.97 4.25 17.86
N LEU A 91 14.09 5.26 17.99
CA LEU A 91 12.93 5.42 17.14
C LEU A 91 13.29 6.10 15.83
N HIS A 92 12.59 5.71 14.76
CA HIS A 92 12.78 6.26 13.42
C HIS A 92 11.43 6.64 12.82
N THR A 93 11.45 7.51 11.83
CA THR A 93 10.27 7.81 11.01
C THR A 93 9.67 6.51 10.50
N GLY A 94 8.35 6.37 10.62
CA GLY A 94 7.62 5.17 10.24
C GLY A 94 7.32 4.20 11.39
N ASP A 95 7.97 4.33 12.55
CA ASP A 95 7.62 3.52 13.73
C ASP A 95 6.21 3.84 14.20
N SER A 96 5.38 2.80 14.38
CA SER A 96 4.05 2.91 14.99
C SER A 96 4.20 2.87 16.50
N ILE A 97 3.75 3.90 17.18
CA ILE A 97 3.95 4.09 18.63
C ILE A 97 2.62 4.17 19.32
N GLU A 98 2.48 3.45 20.42
CA GLU A 98 1.36 3.54 21.37
C GLU A 98 1.91 3.92 22.73
N GLY A 99 1.19 4.78 23.46
CA GLY A 99 1.62 5.13 24.79
C GLY A 99 0.72 6.11 25.51
N GLU A 100 1.10 6.41 26.75
CA GLU A 100 0.42 7.38 27.59
C GLU A 100 0.74 8.81 27.14
N VAL A 101 -0.29 9.64 27.00
CA VAL A 101 -0.19 11.04 26.58
C VAL A 101 -0.73 11.97 27.66
N ARG A 102 -0.19 13.17 27.73
CA ARG A 102 -0.72 14.23 28.56
C ARG A 102 -1.33 15.33 27.71
N THR A 103 -2.26 16.04 28.30
CA THR A 103 -2.84 17.23 27.71
C THR A 103 -1.80 18.35 27.59
N PRO A 104 -1.97 19.26 26.61
CA PRO A 104 -1.10 20.43 26.49
C PRO A 104 -1.14 21.31 27.77
N LYS A 105 0.03 21.81 28.14
CA LYS A 105 0.18 22.84 29.17
C LYS A 105 -0.13 24.22 28.59
N ASP A 106 -0.18 25.22 29.45
CA ASP A 106 -0.37 26.61 29.01
C ASP A 106 0.77 27.01 28.04
N GLY A 107 0.37 27.45 26.84
CA GLY A 107 1.30 27.78 25.75
C GLY A 107 1.67 26.62 24.80
N GLU A 108 1.32 25.40 25.14
CA GLU A 108 1.50 24.24 24.24
C GLU A 108 0.25 24.03 23.35
N ARG A 109 0.45 23.54 22.12
CA ARG A 109 -0.64 23.27 21.18
C ARG A 109 -1.01 21.80 21.07
N TYR A 110 -0.06 20.89 21.36
CA TYR A 110 -0.18 19.47 21.08
C TYR A 110 -0.23 18.65 22.37
N PHE A 111 -0.89 17.50 22.30
CA PHE A 111 -0.68 16.43 23.27
C PHE A 111 0.80 16.02 23.24
N ALA A 112 1.32 15.59 24.37
CA ALA A 112 2.70 15.12 24.46
C ALA A 112 2.76 13.69 24.97
N LEU A 113 3.55 12.84 24.33
CA LEU A 113 3.80 11.50 24.78
C LEU A 113 4.60 11.52 26.08
N VAL A 114 4.08 10.87 27.12
CA VAL A 114 4.72 10.77 28.44
C VAL A 114 5.50 9.48 28.54
N LYS A 115 4.89 8.39 28.10
CA LYS A 115 5.45 7.04 28.20
C LYS A 115 5.19 6.28 26.90
N VAL A 116 6.22 5.59 26.41
CA VAL A 116 6.10 4.66 25.29
C VAL A 116 5.74 3.29 25.85
N ASP A 117 4.59 2.76 25.46
CA ASP A 117 4.13 1.42 25.88
C ASP A 117 4.43 0.36 24.83
N LYS A 118 4.26 0.70 23.51
CA LYS A 118 4.59 -0.21 22.41
C LYS A 118 5.21 0.54 21.23
N VAL A 119 6.09 -0.17 20.53
CA VAL A 119 6.68 0.24 19.25
C VAL A 119 6.44 -0.88 18.23
N ASN A 120 5.72 -0.58 17.13
CA ASN A 120 5.32 -1.55 16.12
C ASN A 120 4.59 -2.79 16.67
N GLY A 121 3.81 -2.60 17.74
CA GLY A 121 3.06 -3.65 18.42
C GLY A 121 3.83 -4.47 19.46
N GLU A 122 5.14 -4.23 19.59
CA GLU A 122 6.03 -4.93 20.53
C GLU A 122 6.48 -4.01 21.69
N PRO A 123 6.96 -4.56 22.80
CA PRO A 123 7.55 -3.77 23.88
C PRO A 123 8.69 -2.87 23.37
N PRO A 124 8.87 -1.65 23.91
CA PRO A 124 9.87 -0.70 23.42
C PRO A 124 11.32 -1.21 23.44
N GLU A 125 11.64 -2.13 24.33
CA GLU A 125 12.96 -2.76 24.45
C GLU A 125 13.33 -3.57 23.21
N ALA A 126 12.36 -4.23 22.56
CA ALA A 126 12.57 -5.00 21.33
C ALA A 126 13.04 -4.10 20.16
N SER A 127 12.61 -2.84 20.14
CA SER A 127 12.97 -1.85 19.12
C SER A 127 14.45 -1.44 19.18
N LYS A 128 15.10 -1.53 20.35
CA LYS A 128 16.48 -1.07 20.54
C LYS A 128 17.52 -1.88 19.76
N HIS A 129 17.23 -3.15 19.52
CA HIS A 129 18.17 -4.11 18.95
C HIS A 129 17.75 -4.58 17.55
N LYS A 130 16.77 -3.92 16.94
CA LYS A 130 16.34 -4.24 15.57
C LYS A 130 17.44 -3.93 14.56
N ILE A 131 17.57 -4.79 13.55
CA ILE A 131 18.43 -4.53 12.39
C ILE A 131 17.67 -3.59 11.46
N LEU A 132 18.32 -2.50 11.07
CA LEU A 132 17.72 -1.54 10.13
C LEU A 132 17.47 -2.20 8.77
N PHE A 133 16.40 -1.80 8.10
CA PHE A 133 15.96 -2.36 6.82
C PHE A 133 17.07 -2.40 5.77
N GLU A 134 17.89 -1.36 5.72
CA GLU A 134 19.00 -1.23 4.78
C GLU A 134 20.12 -2.27 4.99
N ASN A 135 20.20 -2.85 6.18
CA ASN A 135 21.21 -3.86 6.55
C ASN A 135 20.67 -5.30 6.47
N LEU A 136 19.39 -5.48 6.14
CA LEU A 136 18.79 -6.80 5.97
C LEU A 136 19.21 -7.43 4.65
N THR A 137 19.36 -8.76 4.62
CA THR A 137 19.82 -9.51 3.46
C THR A 137 18.69 -9.75 2.45
N PRO A 138 18.73 -9.15 1.24
CA PRO A 138 17.67 -9.32 0.27
C PRO A 138 17.76 -10.66 -0.45
N LEU A 139 16.60 -11.31 -0.62
CA LEU A 139 16.41 -12.53 -1.39
C LEU A 139 15.48 -12.31 -2.58
N HIS A 140 15.55 -13.21 -3.56
CA HIS A 140 14.49 -13.31 -4.56
C HIS A 140 13.16 -13.75 -3.92
N PRO A 141 12.02 -13.33 -4.46
CA PRO A 141 10.73 -13.88 -4.07
C PRO A 141 10.72 -15.41 -4.27
N ASN A 142 10.51 -16.16 -3.19
CA ASN A 142 10.49 -17.63 -3.19
C ASN A 142 9.30 -18.23 -2.42
N GLN A 143 8.44 -17.36 -1.89
CA GLN A 143 7.21 -17.74 -1.22
C GLN A 143 6.02 -17.12 -1.98
N PRO A 144 5.15 -17.93 -2.61
CA PRO A 144 4.06 -17.40 -3.40
C PRO A 144 2.99 -16.74 -2.53
N LEU A 145 2.44 -15.63 -3.01
CA LEU A 145 1.23 -15.01 -2.54
C LEU A 145 0.07 -15.49 -3.41
N LEU A 146 -0.50 -16.64 -3.09
CA LEU A 146 -1.58 -17.24 -3.87
C LEU A 146 -2.84 -16.38 -3.80
N LEU A 147 -3.42 -16.13 -4.97
CA LEU A 147 -4.61 -15.29 -5.15
C LEU A 147 -5.87 -16.11 -5.45
N GLU A 148 -5.72 -17.36 -5.91
CA GLU A 148 -6.83 -18.27 -6.14
C GLU A 148 -7.65 -18.46 -4.85
N ARG A 149 -8.97 -18.33 -4.96
CA ARG A 149 -9.93 -18.55 -3.87
C ARG A 149 -11.04 -19.50 -4.29
N GLU A 150 -11.68 -20.15 -3.32
CA GLU A 150 -12.85 -21.01 -3.57
C GLU A 150 -14.14 -20.19 -3.77
N LEU A 151 -14.09 -19.19 -4.64
CA LEU A 151 -15.21 -18.34 -5.00
C LEU A 151 -15.58 -18.55 -6.49
N ARG A 152 -16.84 -18.32 -6.82
CA ARG A 152 -17.28 -18.22 -8.23
C ARG A 152 -17.28 -16.74 -8.64
N GLY A 153 -16.92 -16.46 -9.89
CA GLY A 153 -16.99 -15.14 -10.49
C GLY A 153 -15.65 -14.57 -10.94
N ASP A 154 -15.72 -13.37 -11.50
CA ASP A 154 -14.60 -12.72 -12.19
C ASP A 154 -13.42 -12.40 -11.26
N GLU A 155 -13.71 -12.16 -9.98
CA GLU A 155 -12.70 -11.87 -8.97
C GLU A 155 -11.75 -13.06 -8.76
N ASN A 156 -12.28 -14.28 -8.64
CA ASN A 156 -11.45 -15.47 -8.53
C ASN A 156 -10.73 -15.79 -9.85
N ILE A 157 -11.36 -15.55 -10.99
CA ILE A 157 -10.73 -15.74 -12.31
C ILE A 157 -9.50 -14.82 -12.43
N THR A 158 -9.59 -13.59 -11.97
CA THR A 158 -8.45 -12.66 -11.93
C THR A 158 -7.28 -13.26 -11.13
N GLY A 159 -7.53 -13.73 -9.92
CA GLY A 159 -6.51 -14.35 -9.06
C GLY A 159 -5.90 -15.59 -9.70
N ARG A 160 -6.73 -16.47 -10.25
CA ARG A 160 -6.31 -17.70 -10.94
C ARG A 160 -5.40 -17.43 -12.14
N ILE A 161 -5.74 -16.43 -12.94
CA ILE A 161 -4.92 -16.04 -14.11
C ILE A 161 -3.57 -15.54 -13.66
N ILE A 162 -3.53 -14.64 -12.66
CA ILE A 162 -2.28 -14.07 -12.16
C ILE A 162 -1.39 -15.17 -11.56
N ASP A 163 -1.95 -16.08 -10.77
CA ASP A 163 -1.19 -17.20 -10.19
C ASP A 163 -0.52 -18.09 -11.25
N MET A 164 -1.11 -18.20 -12.44
CA MET A 164 -0.56 -19.02 -13.53
C MET A 164 0.41 -18.23 -14.43
N ILE A 165 0.04 -16.99 -14.80
CA ILE A 165 0.76 -16.25 -15.85
C ILE A 165 1.80 -15.30 -15.28
N ALA A 166 1.51 -14.66 -14.17
CA ALA A 166 2.40 -13.70 -13.53
C ALA A 166 2.33 -13.85 -12.01
N PRO A 167 2.80 -14.98 -11.45
CA PRO A 167 2.72 -15.24 -10.02
C PRO A 167 3.42 -14.17 -9.21
N ILE A 168 2.82 -13.83 -8.07
CA ILE A 168 3.35 -12.85 -7.13
C ILE A 168 3.97 -13.61 -5.96
N GLY A 169 5.19 -13.27 -5.59
CA GLY A 169 5.84 -13.78 -4.39
C GLY A 169 6.05 -12.67 -3.35
N LYS A 170 6.25 -13.08 -2.10
CA LYS A 170 6.67 -12.17 -1.03
C LYS A 170 8.00 -11.50 -1.43
N GLY A 171 8.00 -10.16 -1.42
CA GLY A 171 9.14 -9.38 -1.89
C GLY A 171 9.10 -8.98 -3.37
N GLN A 172 8.00 -9.26 -4.08
CA GLN A 172 7.84 -8.95 -5.50
C GLN A 172 7.86 -7.44 -5.77
N ARG A 173 8.52 -7.04 -6.85
CA ARG A 173 8.41 -5.71 -7.46
C ARG A 173 7.59 -5.83 -8.74
N GLY A 174 6.27 -5.70 -8.61
CA GLY A 174 5.34 -5.91 -9.72
C GLY A 174 4.81 -4.61 -10.30
N LEU A 175 4.66 -4.59 -11.63
CA LEU A 175 3.98 -3.52 -12.36
C LEU A 175 2.66 -4.03 -12.93
N LEU A 176 1.57 -3.32 -12.63
CA LEU A 176 0.31 -3.43 -13.35
C LEU A 176 0.30 -2.35 -14.43
N VAL A 177 0.64 -2.74 -15.64
CA VAL A 177 0.74 -1.84 -16.78
C VAL A 177 -0.65 -1.62 -17.35
N ALA A 178 -1.16 -0.41 -17.28
CA ALA A 178 -2.55 -0.12 -17.60
C ALA A 178 -2.68 1.07 -18.54
N SER A 179 -3.40 0.89 -19.63
CA SER A 179 -3.94 1.99 -20.43
C SER A 179 -5.21 2.57 -19.78
N PRO A 180 -5.62 3.80 -20.13
CA PRO A 180 -6.87 4.37 -19.64
C PRO A 180 -8.08 3.46 -19.90
N LYS A 181 -8.96 3.32 -18.89
CA LYS A 181 -10.21 2.53 -18.94
C LYS A 181 -10.01 1.02 -19.14
N SER A 182 -8.87 0.46 -18.79
CA SER A 182 -8.58 -0.99 -18.91
C SER A 182 -8.98 -1.83 -17.68
N GLY A 183 -9.60 -1.23 -16.66
CA GLY A 183 -10.03 -1.96 -15.45
C GLY A 183 -9.01 -1.98 -14.32
N LYS A 184 -8.07 -1.03 -14.29
CA LYS A 184 -6.99 -0.90 -13.30
C LYS A 184 -7.49 -0.97 -11.84
N SER A 185 -8.46 -0.15 -11.46
CA SER A 185 -8.96 -0.03 -10.09
C SER A 185 -9.63 -1.33 -9.62
N VAL A 186 -10.41 -1.97 -10.48
CA VAL A 186 -11.03 -3.29 -10.20
C VAL A 186 -9.95 -4.36 -10.00
N MET A 187 -8.90 -4.35 -10.81
CA MET A 187 -7.78 -5.27 -10.67
C MET A 187 -7.11 -5.14 -9.29
N LEU A 188 -6.86 -3.91 -8.85
CA LEU A 188 -6.28 -3.65 -7.52
C LEU A 188 -7.19 -4.11 -6.38
N GLN A 189 -8.51 -3.91 -6.50
CA GLN A 189 -9.50 -4.42 -5.54
C GLN A 189 -9.47 -5.95 -5.47
N HIS A 190 -9.45 -6.63 -6.61
CA HIS A 190 -9.35 -8.10 -6.67
C HIS A 190 -8.08 -8.62 -6.00
N LEU A 191 -6.93 -7.96 -6.25
CA LEU A 191 -5.66 -8.29 -5.57
C LEU A 191 -5.76 -8.07 -4.06
N ALA A 192 -6.27 -6.93 -3.63
CA ALA A 192 -6.43 -6.60 -2.22
C ALA A 192 -7.31 -7.62 -1.49
N HIS A 193 -8.44 -7.98 -2.07
CA HIS A 193 -9.36 -8.97 -1.50
C HIS A 193 -8.73 -10.36 -1.43
N ALA A 194 -8.03 -10.79 -2.49
CA ALA A 194 -7.37 -12.09 -2.51
C ALA A 194 -6.24 -12.17 -1.47
N ILE A 195 -5.40 -11.14 -1.38
CA ILE A 195 -4.31 -11.09 -0.41
C ILE A 195 -4.85 -11.13 1.03
N THR A 196 -5.83 -10.31 1.35
CA THR A 196 -6.38 -10.27 2.71
C THR A 196 -7.16 -11.52 3.10
N ALA A 197 -7.78 -12.19 2.13
CA ALA A 197 -8.51 -13.44 2.38
C ALA A 197 -7.57 -14.64 2.57
N ASN A 198 -6.55 -14.76 1.72
CA ASN A 198 -5.65 -15.92 1.72
C ASN A 198 -4.47 -15.76 2.69
N HIS A 199 -4.11 -14.52 3.03
CA HIS A 199 -2.92 -14.20 3.82
C HIS A 199 -3.26 -13.19 4.94
N PRO A 200 -4.04 -13.60 5.96
CA PRO A 200 -4.54 -12.70 7.00
C PRO A 200 -3.45 -12.06 7.87
N ASP A 201 -2.26 -12.66 7.92
CA ASP A 201 -1.12 -12.15 8.69
C ASP A 201 -0.33 -11.05 7.96
N ILE A 202 -0.63 -10.82 6.68
CA ILE A 202 0.02 -9.78 5.89
C ILE A 202 -0.57 -8.41 6.20
N THR A 203 0.30 -7.44 6.42
CA THR A 203 -0.11 -6.04 6.50
C THR A 203 -0.28 -5.49 5.07
N LEU A 204 -1.51 -5.22 4.69
CA LEU A 204 -1.84 -4.61 3.39
C LEU A 204 -1.99 -3.10 3.54
N ILE A 205 -1.26 -2.35 2.72
CA ILE A 205 -1.38 -0.90 2.57
C ILE A 205 -1.73 -0.58 1.12
N VAL A 206 -2.81 0.13 0.91
CA VAL A 206 -3.18 0.68 -0.41
C VAL A 206 -2.84 2.15 -0.42
N LEU A 207 -1.93 2.54 -1.31
CA LEU A 207 -1.46 3.91 -1.46
C LEU A 207 -1.97 4.50 -2.76
N LEU A 208 -2.84 5.50 -2.65
CA LEU A 208 -3.48 6.19 -3.78
C LEU A 208 -2.88 7.59 -3.94
N ILE A 209 -2.20 7.82 -5.04
CA ILE A 209 -1.52 9.09 -5.33
C ILE A 209 -2.15 9.76 -6.54
N ASP A 210 -2.62 11.01 -6.35
CA ASP A 210 -3.25 11.82 -7.40
C ASP A 210 -4.50 11.13 -7.99
N GLU A 211 -5.22 10.37 -7.15
CA GLU A 211 -6.48 9.72 -7.51
C GLU A 211 -7.69 10.58 -7.11
N ARG A 212 -8.87 10.22 -7.59
CA ARG A 212 -10.11 10.94 -7.33
C ARG A 212 -10.65 10.61 -5.93
N PRO A 213 -11.25 11.58 -5.22
CA PRO A 213 -11.83 11.33 -3.89
C PRO A 213 -12.86 10.19 -3.86
N GLU A 214 -13.68 10.05 -4.91
CA GLU A 214 -14.65 8.96 -5.02
C GLU A 214 -13.99 7.58 -5.12
N GLU A 215 -12.86 7.45 -5.84
CA GLU A 215 -12.10 6.20 -5.94
C GLU A 215 -11.42 5.86 -4.62
N VAL A 216 -10.96 6.86 -3.87
CA VAL A 216 -10.43 6.68 -2.51
C VAL A 216 -11.51 6.14 -1.58
N THR A 217 -12.70 6.73 -1.60
CA THR A 217 -13.82 6.31 -0.77
C THR A 217 -14.27 4.88 -1.09
N GLU A 218 -14.32 4.53 -2.38
CA GLU A 218 -14.65 3.17 -2.83
C GLU A 218 -13.63 2.15 -2.30
N MET A 219 -12.33 2.45 -2.43
CA MET A 219 -11.27 1.59 -1.93
C MET A 219 -11.33 1.42 -0.41
N GLN A 220 -11.55 2.50 0.35
CA GLN A 220 -11.70 2.46 1.80
C GLN A 220 -12.89 1.60 2.26
N ARG A 221 -13.97 1.56 1.49
CA ARG A 221 -15.17 0.77 1.81
C ARG A 221 -15.05 -0.70 1.41
N SER A 222 -14.30 -1.00 0.35
CA SER A 222 -14.21 -2.35 -0.22
C SER A 222 -13.04 -3.16 0.34
N VAL A 223 -11.93 -2.53 0.70
CA VAL A 223 -10.69 -3.23 1.06
C VAL A 223 -10.49 -3.31 2.57
N ARG A 224 -10.15 -4.50 3.06
CA ARG A 224 -9.70 -4.72 4.43
C ARG A 224 -8.18 -4.50 4.49
N GLY A 225 -7.78 -3.29 4.77
CA GLY A 225 -6.39 -2.88 4.84
C GLY A 225 -6.30 -1.40 5.16
N GLU A 226 -5.08 -0.90 5.31
CA GLU A 226 -4.87 0.53 5.48
C GLU A 226 -4.92 1.20 4.11
N VAL A 227 -5.84 2.14 3.92
CA VAL A 227 -5.93 2.96 2.70
C VAL A 227 -5.44 4.36 2.99
N VAL A 228 -4.34 4.73 2.36
CA VAL A 228 -3.68 6.03 2.49
C VAL A 228 -3.75 6.73 1.14
N ALA A 229 -4.17 7.99 1.13
CA ALA A 229 -4.39 8.70 -0.11
C ALA A 229 -3.88 10.13 -0.07
N SER A 230 -3.47 10.61 -1.23
CA SER A 230 -3.32 12.02 -1.54
C SER A 230 -4.01 12.28 -2.88
N THR A 231 -5.12 13.01 -2.84
CA THR A 231 -6.02 13.21 -3.98
C THR A 231 -5.51 14.26 -4.95
N PHE A 232 -6.07 14.31 -6.16
CA PHE A 232 -5.59 15.15 -7.26
C PHE A 232 -5.65 16.67 -6.97
N ASP A 233 -6.46 17.08 -6.01
CA ASP A 233 -6.59 18.48 -5.56
C ASP A 233 -5.49 18.90 -4.55
N GLU A 234 -4.69 17.95 -4.06
CA GLU A 234 -3.56 18.23 -3.17
C GLU A 234 -2.27 18.53 -3.96
N PRO A 235 -1.33 19.31 -3.38
CA PRO A 235 -0.08 19.65 -4.06
C PRO A 235 0.87 18.45 -4.18
N ALA A 236 1.75 18.48 -5.17
CA ALA A 236 2.74 17.42 -5.42
C ALA A 236 3.64 17.11 -4.21
N THR A 237 3.96 18.10 -3.39
CA THR A 237 4.70 17.92 -2.13
C THR A 237 4.00 16.98 -1.17
N ARG A 238 2.66 17.02 -1.15
CA ARG A 238 1.84 16.15 -0.32
C ARG A 238 1.88 14.71 -0.83
N HIS A 239 1.81 14.49 -2.14
CA HIS A 239 1.95 13.17 -2.75
C HIS A 239 3.26 12.49 -2.35
N VAL A 240 4.35 13.24 -2.43
CA VAL A 240 5.68 12.76 -2.04
C VAL A 240 5.75 12.43 -0.54
N GLN A 241 5.27 13.32 0.32
CA GLN A 241 5.30 13.14 1.77
C GLN A 241 4.54 11.89 2.20
N VAL A 242 3.33 11.68 1.67
CA VAL A 242 2.51 10.51 1.98
C VAL A 242 3.21 9.22 1.56
N ALA A 243 3.77 9.19 0.35
CA ALA A 243 4.48 8.02 -0.15
C ALA A 243 5.71 7.69 0.69
N GLU A 244 6.49 8.69 1.10
CA GLU A 244 7.66 8.51 1.97
C GLU A 244 7.25 7.98 3.35
N MET A 245 6.19 8.49 3.95
CA MET A 245 5.67 7.99 5.23
C MET A 245 5.22 6.53 5.15
N VAL A 246 4.49 6.16 4.10
CA VAL A 246 4.06 4.77 3.88
C VAL A 246 5.26 3.84 3.72
N LEU A 247 6.26 4.25 2.93
CA LEU A 247 7.46 3.44 2.73
C LEU A 247 8.23 3.22 4.04
N GLU A 248 8.45 4.30 4.80
CA GLU A 248 9.15 4.20 6.07
C GLU A 248 8.40 3.33 7.09
N LYS A 249 7.06 3.46 7.16
CA LYS A 249 6.23 2.56 7.97
C LYS A 249 6.41 1.10 7.56
N ALA A 250 6.33 0.82 6.25
CA ALA A 250 6.50 -0.53 5.74
C ALA A 250 7.88 -1.12 6.10
N LYS A 251 8.96 -0.34 5.96
CA LYS A 251 10.30 -0.76 6.38
C LYS A 251 10.38 -1.10 7.86
N ARG A 252 9.78 -0.27 8.73
CA ARG A 252 9.76 -0.53 10.19
C ARG A 252 9.04 -1.83 10.53
N LEU A 253 7.94 -2.14 9.84
CA LEU A 253 7.23 -3.41 10.02
C LEU A 253 8.06 -4.61 9.56
N VAL A 254 8.78 -4.48 8.45
CA VAL A 254 9.67 -5.55 7.95
C VAL A 254 10.84 -5.80 8.90
N GLU A 255 11.40 -4.76 9.52
CA GLU A 255 12.42 -4.89 10.58
C GLU A 255 11.93 -5.75 11.77
N MET A 256 10.61 -5.78 11.99
CA MET A 256 9.94 -6.63 12.97
C MET A 256 9.51 -7.98 12.38
N LYS A 257 10.10 -8.38 11.25
CA LYS A 257 9.85 -9.66 10.55
C LYS A 257 8.41 -9.85 10.06
N LYS A 258 7.69 -8.75 9.85
CA LYS A 258 6.33 -8.77 9.27
C LYS A 258 6.39 -8.77 7.75
N ASP A 259 5.40 -9.40 7.14
CA ASP A 259 5.19 -9.34 5.70
C ASP A 259 4.27 -8.18 5.38
N VAL A 260 4.71 -7.30 4.49
CA VAL A 260 3.98 -6.10 4.09
C VAL A 260 3.77 -6.10 2.58
N VAL A 261 2.56 -5.78 2.16
CA VAL A 261 2.22 -5.54 0.75
C VAL A 261 1.74 -4.12 0.57
N ILE A 262 2.36 -3.39 -0.34
CA ILE A 262 1.90 -2.07 -0.78
C ILE A 262 1.30 -2.22 -2.19
N LEU A 263 0.03 -1.85 -2.34
CA LEU A 263 -0.61 -1.66 -3.64
C LEU A 263 -0.60 -0.15 -3.94
N LEU A 264 0.18 0.27 -4.92
CA LEU A 264 0.36 1.69 -5.26
C LEU A 264 -0.38 2.04 -6.56
N ASP A 265 -1.28 2.97 -6.50
CA ASP A 265 -1.93 3.58 -7.65
C ASP A 265 -1.69 5.09 -7.68
N SER A 266 -0.80 5.62 -8.49
CA SER A 266 0.10 4.97 -9.45
C SER A 266 1.55 5.43 -9.28
N ILE A 267 2.49 4.58 -9.68
CA ILE A 267 3.91 4.95 -9.71
C ILE A 267 4.18 6.07 -10.72
N THR A 268 3.43 6.11 -11.81
CA THR A 268 3.53 7.16 -12.83
C THR A 268 3.23 8.54 -12.25
N ARG A 269 2.15 8.66 -11.48
CA ARG A 269 1.77 9.91 -10.83
C ARG A 269 2.70 10.30 -9.70
N LEU A 270 3.18 9.32 -8.93
CA LEU A 270 4.20 9.54 -7.93
C LEU A 270 5.49 10.08 -8.56
N ALA A 271 5.94 9.51 -9.66
CA ALA A 271 7.12 9.97 -10.39
C ALA A 271 6.93 11.40 -10.94
N ARG A 272 5.75 11.74 -11.44
CA ARG A 272 5.40 13.11 -11.84
C ARG A 272 5.46 14.09 -10.67
N ALA A 273 4.97 13.69 -9.50
CA ALA A 273 5.03 14.50 -8.29
C ALA A 273 6.48 14.78 -7.87
N TYR A 274 7.33 13.77 -7.89
CA TYR A 274 8.76 13.96 -7.64
C TYR A 274 9.42 14.89 -8.67
N ASN A 275 9.05 14.76 -9.95
CA ASN A 275 9.57 15.65 -11.00
C ASN A 275 9.18 17.13 -10.77
N THR A 276 8.04 17.37 -10.16
CA THR A 276 7.57 18.72 -9.81
C THR A 276 8.27 19.28 -8.58
N VAL A 277 8.57 18.44 -7.59
CA VAL A 277 9.07 18.85 -6.27
C VAL A 277 10.58 18.99 -6.23
N ILE A 278 11.30 18.20 -7.04
CA ILE A 278 12.76 18.20 -7.01
C ILE A 278 13.33 19.52 -7.58
N PRO A 279 14.39 20.08 -6.99
CA PRO A 279 15.08 21.21 -7.60
C PRO A 279 15.61 20.85 -8.99
N ALA A 280 15.42 21.74 -9.95
CA ALA A 280 15.86 21.51 -11.33
C ALA A 280 17.38 21.27 -11.40
N SER A 281 17.79 20.14 -11.99
CA SER A 281 19.21 19.80 -12.18
C SER A 281 19.86 20.57 -13.35
N GLY A 282 19.03 21.21 -14.19
CA GLY A 282 19.45 21.78 -15.47
C GLY A 282 19.63 20.75 -16.59
N LYS A 283 19.45 19.47 -16.31
CA LYS A 283 19.49 18.37 -17.30
C LYS A 283 18.12 17.71 -17.40
N VAL A 284 17.43 17.95 -18.50
CA VAL A 284 16.10 17.40 -18.78
C VAL A 284 16.22 16.27 -19.77
N LEU A 285 15.69 15.11 -19.42
CA LEU A 285 15.58 13.95 -20.30
C LEU A 285 14.39 14.12 -21.28
N THR A 286 14.29 13.22 -22.25
CA THR A 286 13.15 13.15 -23.15
C THR A 286 11.84 13.12 -22.35
N GLY A 287 10.80 13.81 -22.80
CA GLY A 287 9.50 13.87 -22.12
C GLY A 287 9.42 14.87 -20.96
N GLY A 288 10.45 15.70 -20.74
CA GLY A 288 10.40 16.74 -19.70
C GLY A 288 10.69 16.23 -18.28
N VAL A 289 11.35 15.06 -18.16
CA VAL A 289 11.75 14.48 -16.87
C VAL A 289 13.13 14.99 -16.47
N ASP A 290 13.26 15.59 -15.28
CA ASP A 290 14.56 15.95 -14.74
C ASP A 290 15.41 14.70 -14.48
N ALA A 291 16.71 14.76 -14.79
CA ALA A 291 17.63 13.63 -14.66
C ALA A 291 17.66 13.01 -13.25
N ASN A 292 17.40 13.80 -12.20
CA ASN A 292 17.39 13.35 -10.82
C ASN A 292 15.99 12.97 -10.31
N ALA A 293 14.92 13.27 -11.05
CA ALA A 293 13.54 13.13 -10.58
C ALA A 293 13.14 11.68 -10.29
N LEU A 294 13.64 10.72 -11.06
CA LEU A 294 13.23 9.32 -10.94
C LEU A 294 14.03 8.55 -9.88
N GLN A 295 15.07 9.14 -9.28
CA GLN A 295 15.91 8.44 -8.33
C GLN A 295 15.15 8.03 -7.05
N ARG A 296 14.36 8.95 -6.48
CA ARG A 296 13.56 8.67 -5.27
C ARG A 296 12.42 7.68 -5.53
N PRO A 297 11.57 7.83 -6.56
CA PRO A 297 10.54 6.83 -6.86
C PRO A 297 11.12 5.46 -7.24
N LYS A 298 12.30 5.40 -7.87
CA LYS A 298 13.02 4.13 -8.06
C LYS A 298 13.47 3.50 -6.74
N ARG A 299 13.91 4.29 -5.77
CA ARG A 299 14.22 3.80 -4.42
C ARG A 299 12.97 3.29 -3.71
N PHE A 300 11.85 3.97 -3.87
CA PHE A 300 10.56 3.52 -3.35
C PHE A 300 10.22 2.11 -3.89
N PHE A 301 10.15 1.97 -5.20
CA PHE A 301 9.80 0.71 -5.85
C PHE A 301 10.87 -0.37 -5.64
N GLY A 302 12.13 0.02 -5.67
CA GLY A 302 13.29 -0.86 -5.44
C GLY A 302 13.45 -1.33 -3.99
N ALA A 303 12.71 -0.76 -3.04
CA ALA A 303 12.70 -1.23 -1.65
C ALA A 303 12.05 -2.61 -1.50
N ALA A 304 11.16 -3.01 -2.42
CA ALA A 304 10.52 -4.31 -2.39
C ALA A 304 11.54 -5.44 -2.48
N ARG A 305 11.54 -6.32 -1.48
CA ARG A 305 12.43 -7.47 -1.35
C ARG A 305 11.91 -8.50 -0.37
N ASN A 306 12.24 -9.74 -0.58
CA ASN A 306 12.15 -10.78 0.44
C ASN A 306 13.42 -10.74 1.31
N ILE A 307 13.33 -11.09 2.58
CA ILE A 307 14.40 -10.92 3.57
C ILE A 307 14.79 -12.26 4.16
N GLU A 308 16.09 -12.56 4.23
CA GLU A 308 16.62 -13.80 4.78
C GLU A 308 16.34 -13.92 6.29
N GLU A 309 16.45 -12.81 7.03
CA GLU A 309 16.22 -12.74 8.46
C GLU A 309 14.73 -12.84 8.84
N GLY A 310 13.84 -12.83 7.85
CA GLY A 310 12.38 -12.89 7.99
C GLY A 310 11.69 -11.59 7.68
N GLY A 311 10.43 -11.70 7.28
CA GLY A 311 9.65 -10.58 6.76
C GLY A 311 9.88 -10.32 5.28
N SER A 312 9.03 -9.52 4.69
CA SER A 312 9.12 -9.14 3.28
C SER A 312 8.41 -7.81 3.01
N LEU A 313 8.87 -7.10 1.99
CA LEU A 313 8.17 -5.95 1.43
C LEU A 313 7.84 -6.25 -0.04
N THR A 314 6.57 -6.37 -0.35
CA THR A 314 6.04 -6.54 -1.71
C THR A 314 5.43 -5.22 -2.16
N ILE A 315 5.77 -4.76 -3.36
CA ILE A 315 5.17 -3.56 -3.95
C ILE A 315 4.62 -3.91 -5.33
N ILE A 316 3.31 -3.76 -5.48
CA ILE A 316 2.61 -3.88 -6.76
C ILE A 316 2.10 -2.49 -7.12
N ALA A 317 2.68 -1.90 -8.15
CA ALA A 317 2.40 -0.54 -8.56
C ALA A 317 1.76 -0.50 -9.94
N THR A 318 0.76 0.36 -10.12
CA THR A 318 0.21 0.62 -11.44
C THR A 318 1.12 1.58 -12.21
N ALA A 319 1.38 1.25 -13.46
CA ALA A 319 2.10 2.10 -14.41
C ALA A 319 1.17 2.46 -15.56
N LEU A 320 1.03 3.74 -15.83
CA LEU A 320 0.13 4.24 -16.87
C LEU A 320 0.84 4.32 -18.21
N ILE A 321 0.23 3.75 -19.24
CA ILE A 321 0.68 3.80 -20.63
C ILE A 321 -0.42 4.34 -21.53
N GLU A 322 -0.08 4.72 -22.77
CA GLU A 322 -1.05 5.21 -23.78
C GLU A 322 -1.87 6.42 -23.30
N THR A 323 -1.27 7.25 -22.45
CA THR A 323 -1.89 8.46 -21.91
C THR A 323 -1.77 9.66 -22.87
N GLY A 324 -1.01 9.52 -23.94
CA GLY A 324 -0.63 10.61 -24.83
C GLY A 324 0.52 11.49 -24.29
N SER A 325 1.08 11.16 -23.12
CA SER A 325 2.18 11.88 -22.49
C SER A 325 3.50 11.17 -22.68
N ARG A 326 4.46 11.81 -23.38
CA ARG A 326 5.83 11.29 -23.50
C ARG A 326 6.54 11.12 -22.15
N MET A 327 6.16 11.92 -21.16
CA MET A 327 6.68 11.78 -19.80
C MET A 327 6.31 10.42 -19.22
N ASP A 328 5.08 9.96 -19.40
CA ASP A 328 4.61 8.68 -18.90
C ASP A 328 5.31 7.49 -19.56
N ASP A 329 5.59 7.60 -20.86
CA ASP A 329 6.33 6.58 -21.59
C ASP A 329 7.76 6.44 -21.04
N VAL A 330 8.44 7.56 -20.78
CA VAL A 330 9.78 7.56 -20.16
C VAL A 330 9.74 6.98 -18.76
N ILE A 331 8.76 7.37 -17.94
CA ILE A 331 8.58 6.85 -16.59
C ILE A 331 8.38 5.32 -16.64
N TYR A 332 7.48 4.84 -17.50
CA TYR A 332 7.23 3.41 -17.64
C TYR A 332 8.51 2.63 -18.03
N GLU A 333 9.24 3.07 -19.05
CA GLU A 333 10.48 2.39 -19.48
C GLU A 333 11.53 2.33 -18.36
N GLU A 334 11.64 3.39 -17.56
CA GLU A 334 12.55 3.44 -16.42
C GLU A 334 12.18 2.47 -15.29
N PHE A 335 10.88 2.29 -15.02
CA PHE A 335 10.40 1.35 -14.00
C PHE A 335 10.34 -0.11 -14.48
N LYS A 336 10.12 -0.34 -15.77
CA LYS A 336 10.16 -1.66 -16.39
C LYS A 336 11.48 -2.37 -16.14
N GLY A 337 12.60 -1.63 -16.20
CA GLY A 337 13.92 -2.15 -15.87
C GLY A 337 14.13 -2.49 -14.38
N THR A 338 13.36 -1.89 -13.49
CA THR A 338 13.47 -2.08 -12.03
C THR A 338 12.56 -3.23 -11.53
N GLY A 339 11.43 -3.44 -12.18
CA GLY A 339 10.47 -4.49 -11.84
C GLY A 339 10.94 -5.89 -12.19
N ASN A 340 10.36 -6.89 -11.53
CA ASN A 340 10.61 -8.31 -11.78
C ASN A 340 9.31 -9.10 -12.07
N MET A 341 8.19 -8.41 -12.24
CA MET A 341 6.90 -8.97 -12.61
C MET A 341 6.08 -7.89 -13.32
N GLU A 342 5.37 -8.26 -14.36
CA GLU A 342 4.47 -7.37 -15.10
C GLU A 342 3.15 -8.08 -15.41
N VAL A 343 2.03 -7.37 -15.19
CA VAL A 343 0.72 -7.72 -15.71
C VAL A 343 0.26 -6.57 -16.61
N HIS A 344 0.02 -6.86 -17.86
CA HIS A 344 -0.43 -5.88 -18.85
C HIS A 344 -1.94 -5.95 -19.00
N LEU A 345 -2.61 -4.82 -18.77
CA LEU A 345 -4.03 -4.63 -19.06
C LEU A 345 -4.19 -4.07 -20.47
N GLU A 346 -4.93 -4.80 -21.31
CA GLU A 346 -5.10 -4.49 -22.71
C GLU A 346 -6.42 -3.75 -22.97
N ARG A 347 -6.32 -2.55 -23.55
CA ARG A 347 -7.49 -1.71 -23.84
C ARG A 347 -8.48 -2.38 -24.81
N ARG A 348 -7.99 -3.09 -25.82
CA ARG A 348 -8.83 -3.80 -26.82
C ARG A 348 -9.73 -4.85 -26.18
N LEU A 349 -9.26 -5.54 -25.13
CA LEU A 349 -10.06 -6.47 -24.34
C LEU A 349 -11.17 -5.75 -23.57
N ALA A 350 -10.84 -4.64 -22.91
CA ALA A 350 -11.80 -3.85 -22.16
C ALA A 350 -12.88 -3.23 -23.07
N GLU A 351 -12.52 -2.77 -24.26
CA GLU A 351 -13.47 -2.25 -25.27
C GLU A 351 -14.45 -3.33 -25.73
N LYS A 352 -14.01 -4.59 -25.81
CA LYS A 352 -14.88 -5.76 -26.09
C LYS A 352 -15.60 -6.31 -24.87
N ARG A 353 -15.45 -5.68 -23.69
CA ARG A 353 -16.04 -6.15 -22.42
C ARG A 353 -15.55 -7.54 -22.00
N VAL A 354 -14.32 -7.91 -22.37
CA VAL A 354 -13.67 -9.13 -21.93
C VAL A 354 -12.85 -8.80 -20.67
N TYR A 355 -13.25 -9.35 -19.53
CA TYR A 355 -12.63 -9.11 -18.23
C TYR A 355 -12.27 -10.42 -17.50
N PRO A 356 -11.14 -10.43 -16.73
CA PRO A 356 -10.17 -9.37 -16.60
C PRO A 356 -9.43 -9.09 -17.92
N ALA A 357 -9.18 -7.81 -18.22
CA ALA A 357 -8.61 -7.41 -19.51
C ALA A 357 -7.07 -7.62 -19.55
N ILE A 358 -6.60 -8.81 -19.20
CA ILE A 358 -5.17 -9.15 -19.09
C ILE A 358 -4.64 -9.64 -20.45
N ASN A 359 -3.55 -9.04 -20.90
CA ASN A 359 -2.77 -9.57 -22.00
C ASN A 359 -1.87 -10.71 -21.50
N LEU A 360 -2.28 -11.95 -21.74
CA LEU A 360 -1.60 -13.13 -21.23
C LEU A 360 -0.19 -13.30 -21.80
N ASN A 361 0.03 -12.89 -23.06
CA ASN A 361 1.31 -13.05 -23.74
C ASN A 361 2.37 -12.01 -23.32
N LYS A 362 1.93 -10.81 -22.87
CA LYS A 362 2.83 -9.76 -22.39
C LYS A 362 3.09 -9.82 -20.89
N SER A 363 2.31 -10.59 -20.14
CA SER A 363 2.39 -10.68 -18.69
C SER A 363 3.32 -11.82 -18.25
N GLY A 364 4.03 -11.62 -17.13
CA GLY A 364 4.93 -12.64 -16.61
C GLY A 364 5.72 -12.20 -15.39
N THR A 365 6.34 -13.16 -14.72
CA THR A 365 7.20 -12.98 -13.56
C THR A 365 8.59 -13.55 -13.85
N ARG A 366 9.63 -12.79 -13.50
CA ARG A 366 11.01 -13.29 -13.56
C ARG A 366 11.24 -14.29 -12.43
N ARG A 367 11.99 -15.37 -12.73
CA ARG A 367 12.30 -16.42 -11.75
C ARG A 367 11.04 -17.10 -11.18
N GLU A 368 10.01 -17.27 -12.03
CA GLU A 368 8.75 -17.93 -11.65
C GLU A 368 8.95 -19.36 -11.13
N GLU A 369 10.05 -20.02 -11.50
CA GLU A 369 10.44 -21.34 -11.03
C GLU A 369 10.69 -21.40 -9.50
N LEU A 370 10.90 -20.24 -8.86
CA LEU A 370 11.01 -20.16 -7.40
C LEU A 370 9.65 -20.10 -6.70
N LEU A 371 8.59 -19.79 -7.44
CA LEU A 371 7.24 -19.59 -6.91
C LEU A 371 6.28 -20.73 -7.26
N ILE A 372 6.53 -21.42 -8.37
CA ILE A 372 5.65 -22.44 -8.92
C ILE A 372 6.33 -23.81 -8.85
N LYS A 373 5.60 -24.82 -8.40
CA LYS A 373 6.08 -26.21 -8.40
C LYS A 373 6.40 -26.68 -9.80
N SER A 374 7.46 -27.47 -9.95
CA SER A 374 7.99 -27.91 -11.25
C SER A 374 6.94 -28.61 -12.15
N ASP A 375 6.09 -29.43 -11.60
CA ASP A 375 5.04 -30.14 -12.34
C ASP A 375 3.94 -29.19 -12.86
N VAL A 376 3.59 -28.17 -12.10
CA VAL A 376 2.65 -27.13 -12.50
C VAL A 376 3.28 -26.19 -13.52
N LEU A 377 4.56 -25.84 -13.33
CA LEU A 377 5.30 -24.97 -14.23
C LEU A 377 5.39 -25.56 -15.65
N GLN A 378 5.60 -26.87 -15.79
CA GLN A 378 5.60 -27.54 -17.08
C GLN A 378 4.24 -27.41 -17.79
N LYS A 379 3.13 -27.53 -17.05
CA LYS A 379 1.78 -27.35 -17.59
C LYS A 379 1.55 -25.90 -18.05
N ILE A 380 2.05 -24.92 -17.29
CA ILE A 380 1.97 -23.51 -17.65
C ILE A 380 2.77 -23.22 -18.92
N TRP A 381 3.94 -23.79 -19.08
CA TRP A 381 4.74 -23.63 -20.30
C TRP A 381 4.04 -24.19 -21.54
N ILE A 382 3.37 -25.33 -21.42
CA ILE A 382 2.57 -25.89 -22.50
C ILE A 382 1.41 -24.94 -22.83
N LEU A 383 0.71 -24.42 -21.81
CA LEU A 383 -0.36 -23.44 -21.99
C LEU A 383 0.14 -22.18 -22.70
N ARG A 384 1.28 -21.62 -22.27
CA ARG A 384 1.86 -20.42 -22.91
C ARG A 384 2.21 -20.65 -24.38
N LYS A 385 2.73 -21.83 -24.73
CA LYS A 385 2.99 -22.18 -26.15
C LYS A 385 1.73 -22.19 -26.98
N LEU A 386 0.61 -22.68 -26.41
CA LEU A 386 -0.69 -22.65 -27.06
C LEU A 386 -1.21 -21.22 -27.24
N LEU A 387 -1.15 -20.41 -26.19
CA LEU A 387 -1.66 -19.04 -26.19
C LEU A 387 -0.82 -18.10 -27.09
N TYR A 388 0.49 -18.36 -27.23
CA TYR A 388 1.38 -17.56 -28.08
C TYR A 388 0.99 -17.57 -29.56
N GLY A 389 0.32 -18.62 -30.03
CA GLY A 389 -0.22 -18.71 -31.38
C GLY A 389 -1.53 -17.96 -31.61
N MET A 390 -2.11 -17.38 -30.59
CA MET A 390 -3.38 -16.65 -30.60
C MET A 390 -3.14 -15.15 -30.44
N ASP A 391 -4.04 -14.31 -30.97
CA ASP A 391 -4.04 -12.91 -30.63
C ASP A 391 -4.47 -12.69 -29.16
N GLU A 392 -4.29 -11.48 -28.63
CA GLU A 392 -4.58 -11.19 -27.22
C GLU A 392 -6.04 -11.41 -26.83
N ILE A 393 -6.97 -11.25 -27.77
CA ILE A 393 -8.40 -11.44 -27.52
C ILE A 393 -8.74 -12.93 -27.53
N GLU A 394 -8.32 -13.64 -28.55
CA GLU A 394 -8.52 -15.10 -28.68
C GLU A 394 -7.90 -15.84 -27.49
N ALA A 395 -6.68 -15.47 -27.09
CA ALA A 395 -6.01 -16.08 -25.95
C ALA A 395 -6.79 -15.90 -24.64
N MET A 396 -7.35 -14.69 -24.43
CA MET A 396 -8.10 -14.39 -23.21
C MET A 396 -9.47 -15.06 -23.23
N GLU A 397 -10.22 -15.00 -24.33
CA GLU A 397 -11.53 -15.65 -24.48
C GLU A 397 -11.41 -17.17 -24.31
N PHE A 398 -10.42 -17.79 -24.95
CA PHE A 398 -10.12 -19.23 -24.77
C PHE A 398 -9.88 -19.58 -23.31
N SER A 399 -9.05 -18.80 -22.62
CA SER A 399 -8.73 -19.05 -21.21
C SER A 399 -9.95 -18.87 -20.32
N LEU A 400 -10.76 -17.83 -20.54
CA LEU A 400 -11.98 -17.56 -19.78
C LEU A 400 -13.02 -18.69 -19.92
N ASP A 401 -13.25 -19.18 -21.12
CA ASP A 401 -14.21 -20.26 -21.35
C ASP A 401 -13.85 -21.52 -20.54
N LYS A 402 -12.57 -21.88 -20.54
CA LYS A 402 -12.07 -23.02 -19.78
C LYS A 402 -12.09 -22.77 -18.26
N MET A 403 -11.77 -21.56 -17.82
CA MET A 403 -11.78 -21.20 -16.41
C MET A 403 -13.18 -21.11 -15.81
N LYS A 404 -14.16 -20.63 -16.56
CA LYS A 404 -15.57 -20.60 -16.13
C LYS A 404 -16.14 -22.00 -15.91
N ALA A 405 -15.64 -22.99 -16.64
CA ALA A 405 -16.03 -24.39 -16.51
C ALA A 405 -15.36 -25.12 -15.32
N THR A 406 -14.37 -24.50 -14.66
CA THR A 406 -13.59 -25.10 -13.58
C THR A 406 -13.54 -24.17 -12.36
N LYS A 407 -13.35 -24.75 -11.16
CA LYS A 407 -13.28 -23.98 -9.90
C LYS A 407 -11.87 -23.58 -9.53
N THR A 408 -10.87 -24.40 -9.87
CA THR A 408 -9.47 -24.23 -9.48
C THR A 408 -8.54 -24.34 -10.69
N ASN A 409 -7.30 -23.86 -10.52
CA ASN A 409 -6.26 -24.03 -11.54
C ASN A 409 -5.87 -25.50 -11.74
N ALA A 410 -5.95 -26.31 -10.69
CA ALA A 410 -5.71 -27.75 -10.79
C ALA A 410 -6.76 -28.41 -11.72
N GLU A 411 -8.05 -28.13 -11.51
CA GLU A 411 -9.14 -28.61 -12.37
C GLU A 411 -8.99 -28.10 -13.81
N PHE A 412 -8.57 -26.84 -13.99
CA PHE A 412 -8.30 -26.27 -15.31
C PHE A 412 -7.26 -27.08 -16.08
N PHE A 413 -6.12 -27.39 -15.46
CA PHE A 413 -5.08 -28.19 -16.11
C PHE A 413 -5.51 -29.64 -16.37
N ASP A 414 -6.30 -30.23 -15.47
CA ASP A 414 -6.85 -31.58 -15.69
C ASP A 414 -7.83 -31.62 -16.86
N MET A 415 -8.66 -30.59 -17.01
CA MET A 415 -9.56 -30.45 -18.14
C MET A 415 -8.79 -30.28 -19.46
N MET A 416 -7.76 -29.43 -19.47
CA MET A 416 -6.90 -29.23 -20.64
C MET A 416 -6.21 -30.51 -21.10
N ARG A 417 -5.79 -31.37 -20.18
CA ARG A 417 -5.20 -32.67 -20.47
C ARG A 417 -6.19 -33.64 -21.13
N ARG A 418 -7.46 -33.65 -20.65
CA ARG A 418 -8.50 -34.53 -21.17
C ARG A 418 -9.07 -34.10 -22.52
N GLY A 419 -9.07 -32.80 -22.81
CA GLY A 419 -9.59 -32.24 -24.06
C GLY A 419 -8.57 -32.18 -25.21
N GLY A 420 -7.34 -32.62 -24.99
CA GLY A 420 -6.28 -32.75 -25.99
C GLY A 420 -6.07 -34.13 -26.55
N SER A 421 -6.99 -35.08 -26.29
CA SER A 421 -7.01 -36.44 -26.84
C SER A 421 -8.13 -36.59 -27.86
#